data_61d0bad1713c93974505278da35aa118
#
_entry.id   61d0bad1713c93974505278da35aa118
#
_cell.length_a   1.000
_cell.length_b   1.000
_cell.length_c   1.000
_cell.angle_alpha   90.00
_cell.angle_beta   90.00
_cell.angle_gamma   90.00
#
_symmetry.space_group_name_H-M   'P 1'
#
loop_
_entity.id
_entity.type
_entity.pdbx_description
1 polymer ?
#
loop_
_entity_poly.entity_id
_entity_poly.type
_entity_poly.pdbx_seq_one_letter_code
_entity_poly.pdbx_strand_id
1 'polypeptide(L)'
;MHRFLNLFLITIILVSCGNNNVKDNIKLSSLIEPEFSFNQSIIECKLLGESSLLDLEFFFSKNIAKYKKITANKIKLFILFPENNINVNNFIINVISSIDDESLQILIEEIKNDSINQISACNFTVAKNKGLNIFNYQNNSDSDYTLIEILSCKYNQGYNYGTFQITINRFINHIKKLQIPFSLSYVQQFSNNTNFLWINSFHDQSYEKMLIDSWINSGDASEIKDEFIENATCIESSSYKSYQLL
;
A
#
# COMPACT_ATOMS: atom_id res chain seq x y z
N MET A 1 6.59 62.80 -38.14
CA MET A 1 6.13 61.51 -38.71
C MET A 1 6.81 60.28 -38.10
N HIS A 2 8.01 60.29 -37.55
CA HIS A 2 8.71 59.12 -37.02
C HIS A 2 8.24 58.65 -35.60
N ARG A 3 7.57 59.48 -34.83
CA ARG A 3 7.11 59.10 -33.48
C ARG A 3 5.84 58.23 -33.46
N PHE A 4 5.01 58.34 -34.48
CA PHE A 4 3.80 57.50 -34.61
C PHE A 4 4.09 56.10 -35.13
N LEU A 5 5.15 55.93 -35.93
CA LEU A 5 5.54 54.63 -36.47
C LEU A 5 6.09 53.69 -35.37
N ASN A 6 6.81 54.24 -34.39
CA ASN A 6 7.35 53.44 -33.27
C ASN A 6 6.27 52.99 -32.29
N LEU A 7 5.18 53.76 -32.15
CA LEU A 7 4.08 53.34 -31.25
C LEU A 7 3.26 52.19 -31.85
N PHE A 8 3.16 52.16 -33.19
CA PHE A 8 2.45 51.09 -33.90
C PHE A 8 3.23 49.77 -33.91
N LEU A 9 4.56 49.85 -33.94
CA LEU A 9 5.43 48.65 -33.86
C LEU A 9 5.41 48.02 -32.47
N ILE A 10 5.33 48.82 -31.41
CA ILE A 10 5.27 48.33 -30.01
C ILE A 10 3.93 47.62 -29.73
N THR A 11 2.82 48.13 -30.31
CA THR A 11 1.51 47.49 -30.15
C THR A 11 1.40 46.15 -30.88
N ILE A 12 2.10 45.95 -32.00
CA ILE A 12 2.10 44.68 -32.74
C ILE A 12 2.90 43.61 -31.99
N ILE A 13 3.97 44.00 -31.28
CA ILE A 13 4.76 43.05 -30.47
C ILE A 13 4.00 42.58 -29.22
N LEU A 14 3.13 43.44 -28.65
CA LEU A 14 2.34 43.05 -27.46
C LEU A 14 1.12 42.17 -27.77
N VAL A 15 0.64 42.17 -29.03
CA VAL A 15 -0.46 41.31 -29.47
C VAL A 15 0.04 39.92 -29.90
N SER A 16 1.33 39.79 -30.22
CA SER A 16 1.92 38.51 -30.65
C SER A 16 2.31 37.59 -29.47
N CYS A 17 2.29 38.06 -28.20
CA CYS A 17 2.57 37.22 -27.02
C CYS A 17 1.32 36.64 -26.36
N GLY A 18 0.14 36.75 -26.98
CA GLY A 18 -1.13 36.44 -26.34
C GLY A 18 -1.97 35.34 -26.96
N ASN A 19 -1.42 34.34 -27.66
CA ASN A 19 -2.26 33.23 -28.14
C ASN A 19 -1.46 31.96 -28.43
N ASN A 20 -0.69 31.50 -27.48
CA ASN A 20 -0.41 30.06 -27.35
C ASN A 20 -1.16 29.52 -26.12
N ASN A 21 -2.48 29.63 -26.15
CA ASN A 21 -3.35 28.72 -25.45
C ASN A 21 -3.34 27.37 -26.17
N VAL A 22 -2.20 26.74 -26.30
CA VAL A 22 -2.14 25.31 -26.16
C VAL A 22 -2.34 25.09 -24.66
N LYS A 23 -3.59 25.16 -24.24
CA LYS A 23 -4.07 24.35 -23.15
C LYS A 23 -3.89 22.92 -23.61
N ASP A 24 -2.69 22.39 -23.52
CA ASP A 24 -2.52 21.03 -23.12
C ASP A 24 -3.18 20.96 -21.76
N ASN A 25 -4.49 20.73 -21.80
CA ASN A 25 -5.20 20.07 -20.74
C ASN A 25 -4.52 18.70 -20.63
N ILE A 26 -3.33 18.66 -20.05
CA ILE A 26 -2.83 17.49 -19.35
C ILE A 26 -3.94 17.31 -18.34
N LYS A 27 -4.88 16.44 -18.71
CA LYS A 27 -5.91 15.99 -17.80
C LYS A 27 -5.14 15.35 -16.64
N LEU A 28 -4.97 16.09 -15.54
CA LEU A 28 -4.62 15.50 -14.24
C LEU A 28 -5.56 14.32 -13.94
N SER A 29 -6.73 14.26 -14.59
CA SER A 29 -7.64 13.11 -14.63
C SER A 29 -7.10 11.83 -15.28
N SER A 30 -5.87 11.82 -15.81
CA SER A 30 -5.22 10.60 -16.29
C SER A 30 -4.42 9.86 -15.21
N LEU A 31 -4.15 10.49 -14.06
CA LEU A 31 -3.53 9.80 -12.93
C LEU A 31 -4.52 8.82 -12.32
N ILE A 32 -4.03 7.64 -11.95
CA ILE A 32 -4.85 6.65 -11.26
C ILE A 32 -5.20 7.20 -9.88
N GLU A 33 -6.51 7.38 -9.65
CA GLU A 33 -7.00 7.69 -8.32
C GLU A 33 -7.02 6.40 -7.48
N PRO A 34 -6.59 6.45 -6.21
CA PRO A 34 -6.72 5.33 -5.31
C PRO A 34 -8.19 4.89 -5.21
N GLU A 35 -8.43 3.57 -5.21
CA GLU A 35 -9.79 3.03 -5.09
C GLU A 35 -10.42 3.41 -3.75
N PHE A 36 -9.62 3.37 -2.68
CA PHE A 36 -10.01 3.84 -1.35
C PHE A 36 -8.78 4.12 -0.48
N SER A 37 -8.98 4.93 0.55
CA SER A 37 -8.02 5.14 1.63
C SER A 37 -8.39 4.30 2.84
N PHE A 38 -7.39 3.96 3.67
CA PHE A 38 -7.59 3.20 4.90
C PHE A 38 -6.57 3.60 5.98
N ASN A 39 -6.91 3.31 7.22
CA ASN A 39 -5.98 3.37 8.34
C ASN A 39 -5.49 1.96 8.64
N GLN A 40 -4.21 1.81 8.97
CA GLN A 40 -3.57 0.54 9.23
C GLN A 40 -2.77 0.58 10.52
N SER A 41 -2.84 -0.53 11.26
CA SER A 41 -1.96 -0.81 12.38
C SER A 41 -1.31 -2.17 12.20
N ILE A 42 0.01 -2.19 12.28
CA ILE A 42 0.84 -3.39 12.19
C ILE A 42 1.42 -3.63 13.58
N ILE A 43 1.11 -4.79 14.17
CA ILE A 43 1.55 -5.19 15.50
C ILE A 43 2.40 -6.43 15.35
N GLU A 44 3.69 -6.28 15.57
CA GLU A 44 4.63 -7.41 15.55
C GLU A 44 4.52 -8.21 16.84
N CYS A 45 4.38 -9.52 16.70
CA CYS A 45 4.21 -10.45 17.79
C CYS A 45 5.17 -11.63 17.68
N LYS A 46 5.50 -12.22 18.83
CA LYS A 46 6.24 -13.48 18.93
C LYS A 46 5.57 -14.38 19.95
N LEU A 47 5.30 -15.63 19.57
CA LEU A 47 4.78 -16.64 20.50
C LEU A 47 5.76 -16.86 21.67
N LEU A 48 5.22 -17.00 22.87
CA LEU A 48 6.00 -17.36 24.06
C LEU A 48 6.48 -18.82 23.97
N GLY A 49 7.54 -19.17 24.70
CA GLY A 49 8.27 -20.43 24.50
C GLY A 49 7.45 -21.71 24.65
N GLU A 50 6.35 -21.68 25.41
CA GLU A 50 5.45 -22.81 25.62
C GLU A 50 4.16 -22.74 24.78
N SER A 51 3.95 -21.63 24.05
CA SER A 51 2.76 -21.40 23.26
C SER A 51 2.95 -21.87 21.82
N SER A 52 1.87 -22.34 21.22
CA SER A 52 1.80 -22.89 19.88
C SER A 52 0.86 -22.09 18.98
N LEU A 53 0.87 -22.39 17.67
CA LEU A 53 -0.11 -21.86 16.73
C LEU A 53 -1.54 -22.25 17.08
N LEU A 54 -1.75 -23.43 17.71
CA LEU A 54 -3.07 -23.85 18.18
C LEU A 54 -3.60 -22.94 19.28
N ASP A 55 -2.73 -22.47 20.19
CA ASP A 55 -3.12 -21.52 21.23
C ASP A 55 -3.54 -20.17 20.62
N LEU A 56 -2.84 -19.73 19.57
CA LEU A 56 -3.18 -18.53 18.83
C LEU A 56 -4.53 -18.68 18.10
N GLU A 57 -4.75 -19.83 17.44
CA GLU A 57 -6.01 -20.15 16.78
C GLU A 57 -7.17 -20.20 17.79
N PHE A 58 -6.97 -20.86 18.92
CA PHE A 58 -7.95 -20.92 19.99
C PHE A 58 -8.29 -19.54 20.55
N PHE A 59 -7.27 -18.69 20.77
CA PHE A 59 -7.43 -17.32 21.23
C PHE A 59 -8.35 -16.53 20.28
N PHE A 60 -8.06 -16.52 18.99
CA PHE A 60 -8.87 -15.78 18.03
C PHE A 60 -10.26 -16.40 17.85
N SER A 61 -10.38 -17.71 17.75
CA SER A 61 -11.67 -18.40 17.62
C SER A 61 -12.61 -18.09 18.77
N LYS A 62 -12.08 -18.00 19.98
CA LYS A 62 -12.85 -17.64 21.18
C LYS A 62 -13.37 -16.21 21.15
N ASN A 63 -12.58 -15.27 20.63
CA ASN A 63 -12.83 -13.83 20.72
C ASN A 63 -13.44 -13.23 19.43
N ILE A 64 -13.41 -13.95 18.30
CA ILE A 64 -13.79 -13.42 16.99
C ILE A 64 -15.23 -12.89 16.94
N ALA A 65 -16.17 -13.54 17.61
CA ALA A 65 -17.57 -13.10 17.67
C ALA A 65 -17.73 -11.75 18.39
N LYS A 66 -16.95 -11.54 19.47
CA LYS A 66 -16.84 -10.27 20.19
C LYS A 66 -16.28 -9.19 19.28
N TYR A 67 -15.17 -9.47 18.59
CA TYR A 67 -14.51 -8.51 17.68
C TYR A 67 -15.43 -8.13 16.52
N LYS A 68 -16.14 -9.06 15.89
CA LYS A 68 -17.14 -8.78 14.86
C LYS A 68 -18.21 -7.81 15.34
N LYS A 69 -18.68 -7.97 16.58
CA LYS A 69 -19.70 -7.09 17.16
C LYS A 69 -19.16 -5.67 17.40
N ILE A 70 -17.93 -5.55 17.92
CA ILE A 70 -17.29 -4.26 18.18
C ILE A 70 -17.02 -3.50 16.89
N THR A 71 -16.55 -4.18 15.87
CA THR A 71 -16.13 -3.56 14.61
C THR A 71 -17.28 -3.26 13.65
N ALA A 72 -18.47 -3.81 13.90
CA ALA A 72 -19.63 -3.69 13.01
C ALA A 72 -19.30 -3.98 11.52
N ASN A 73 -18.39 -4.92 11.26
CA ASN A 73 -17.84 -5.29 9.94
C ASN A 73 -17.11 -4.16 9.18
N LYS A 74 -16.64 -3.13 9.89
CA LYS A 74 -15.96 -1.98 9.29
C LYS A 74 -14.43 -2.08 9.36
N ILE A 75 -13.94 -3.07 10.07
CA ILE A 75 -12.52 -3.35 10.27
C ILE A 75 -12.21 -4.74 9.73
N LYS A 76 -11.07 -4.86 9.06
CA LYS A 76 -10.50 -6.14 8.68
C LYS A 76 -9.35 -6.46 9.62
N LEU A 77 -9.31 -7.69 10.10
CA LEU A 77 -8.26 -8.23 10.96
C LEU A 77 -7.58 -9.38 10.24
N PHE A 78 -6.29 -9.31 10.11
CA PHE A 78 -5.47 -10.35 9.47
C PHE A 78 -4.37 -10.80 10.43
N ILE A 79 -3.99 -12.07 10.31
CA ILE A 79 -2.76 -12.60 10.88
C ILE A 79 -1.82 -12.95 9.74
N LEU A 80 -0.59 -12.43 9.80
CA LEU A 80 0.44 -12.64 8.81
C LEU A 80 1.56 -13.50 9.40
N PHE A 81 1.86 -14.62 8.75
CA PHE A 81 3.01 -15.47 9.09
C PHE A 81 4.09 -15.33 8.03
N PRO A 82 5.37 -15.09 8.42
CA PRO A 82 6.48 -15.02 7.47
C PRO A 82 6.58 -16.31 6.64
N GLU A 83 6.68 -16.18 5.32
CA GLU A 83 6.73 -17.33 4.43
C GLU A 83 8.06 -18.07 4.52
N ASN A 84 9.16 -17.33 4.62
CA ASN A 84 10.52 -17.87 4.58
C ASN A 84 11.15 -18.10 5.98
N ASN A 85 10.35 -18.01 7.04
CA ASN A 85 10.87 -18.13 8.39
C ASN A 85 10.65 -19.55 8.92
N ILE A 86 11.75 -20.27 9.17
CA ILE A 86 11.75 -21.58 9.81
C ILE A 86 11.20 -21.47 11.25
N ASN A 87 11.30 -20.30 11.88
CA ASN A 87 10.72 -20.00 13.18
C ASN A 87 9.29 -19.47 13.02
N VAL A 88 8.32 -20.36 13.05
CA VAL A 88 6.86 -20.07 13.01
C VAL A 88 6.38 -19.25 14.21
N ASN A 89 7.29 -18.86 15.10
CA ASN A 89 6.94 -18.15 16.34
C ASN A 89 6.66 -16.66 16.13
N ASN A 90 7.10 -16.07 15.02
CA ASN A 90 6.86 -14.66 14.71
C ASN A 90 5.61 -14.53 13.84
N PHE A 91 4.76 -13.56 14.17
CA PHE A 91 3.59 -13.23 13.37
C PHE A 91 3.27 -11.74 13.49
N ILE A 92 2.44 -11.27 12.61
CA ILE A 92 1.95 -9.89 12.60
C ILE A 92 0.43 -9.91 12.74
N ILE A 93 -0.11 -9.08 13.63
CA ILE A 93 -1.52 -8.72 13.64
C ILE A 93 -1.65 -7.45 12.82
N ASN A 94 -2.36 -7.55 11.69
CA ASN A 94 -2.59 -6.42 10.80
C ASN A 94 -4.06 -6.03 10.84
N VAL A 95 -4.33 -4.79 11.29
CA VAL A 95 -5.68 -4.25 11.44
C VAL A 95 -5.87 -3.13 10.45
N ILE A 96 -6.91 -3.20 9.64
CA ILE A 96 -7.23 -2.22 8.59
C ILE A 96 -8.65 -1.69 8.80
N SER A 97 -8.79 -0.35 8.85
CA SER A 97 -10.08 0.35 8.93
C SER A 97 -10.24 1.32 7.77
N SER A 98 -11.38 1.29 7.10
CA SER A 98 -11.73 2.24 6.04
C SER A 98 -12.39 3.53 6.55
N ILE A 99 -12.65 3.67 7.86
CA ILE A 99 -13.51 4.74 8.39
C ILE A 99 -12.74 5.71 9.27
N ASP A 100 -12.19 5.25 10.39
CA ASP A 100 -11.54 6.08 11.37
C ASP A 100 -10.48 5.35 12.19
N ASP A 101 -9.67 6.11 12.90
CA ASP A 101 -8.65 5.58 13.79
C ASP A 101 -9.24 5.08 15.11
N GLU A 102 -10.39 5.58 15.55
CA GLU A 102 -10.97 5.29 16.87
C GLU A 102 -11.42 3.83 16.95
N SER A 103 -12.20 3.36 15.97
CA SER A 103 -12.64 1.98 15.91
C SER A 103 -11.47 0.98 15.85
N LEU A 104 -10.40 1.37 15.13
CA LEU A 104 -9.18 0.58 15.03
C LEU A 104 -8.48 0.48 16.40
N GLN A 105 -8.36 1.59 17.13
CA GLN A 105 -7.77 1.60 18.47
C GLN A 105 -8.59 0.78 19.47
N ILE A 106 -9.93 0.88 19.41
CA ILE A 106 -10.81 0.07 20.26
C ILE A 106 -10.55 -1.42 20.05
N LEU A 107 -10.46 -1.89 18.80
CA LEU A 107 -10.17 -3.32 18.55
C LEU A 107 -8.78 -3.73 19.08
N ILE A 108 -7.77 -2.90 18.88
CA ILE A 108 -6.41 -3.18 19.37
C ILE A 108 -6.38 -3.28 20.90
N GLU A 109 -7.02 -2.36 21.61
CA GLU A 109 -7.12 -2.42 23.08
C GLU A 109 -7.91 -3.65 23.54
N GLU A 110 -8.96 -4.06 22.84
CA GLU A 110 -9.69 -5.28 23.16
C GLU A 110 -8.83 -6.54 22.98
N ILE A 111 -8.07 -6.65 21.88
CA ILE A 111 -7.13 -7.76 21.66
C ILE A 111 -6.11 -7.83 22.81
N LYS A 112 -5.59 -6.69 23.24
CA LYS A 112 -4.65 -6.58 24.35
C LYS A 112 -5.29 -6.98 25.69
N ASN A 113 -6.52 -6.52 25.94
CA ASN A 113 -7.26 -6.80 27.19
C ASN A 113 -7.72 -8.25 27.28
N ASP A 114 -7.96 -8.93 26.16
CA ASP A 114 -8.30 -10.36 26.10
C ASP A 114 -7.12 -11.29 26.42
N SER A 115 -6.00 -10.71 26.85
CA SER A 115 -4.83 -11.45 27.37
C SER A 115 -4.03 -12.20 26.31
N ILE A 116 -3.94 -11.67 25.08
CA ILE A 116 -3.03 -12.22 24.06
C ILE A 116 -1.59 -12.30 24.57
N ASN A 117 -1.22 -11.43 25.53
CA ASN A 117 0.09 -11.40 26.17
C ASN A 117 0.39 -12.64 27.04
N GLN A 118 -0.59 -13.52 27.27
CA GLN A 118 -0.36 -14.82 27.93
C GLN A 118 0.26 -15.85 26.98
N ILE A 119 0.05 -15.69 25.67
CA ILE A 119 0.52 -16.62 24.64
C ILE A 119 1.57 -16.00 23.71
N SER A 120 1.67 -14.68 23.67
CA SER A 120 2.62 -13.98 22.78
C SER A 120 3.12 -12.69 23.38
N ALA A 121 4.34 -12.29 23.02
CA ALA A 121 4.88 -10.96 23.25
C ALA A 121 4.59 -10.09 22.02
N CYS A 122 3.69 -9.12 22.14
CA CYS A 122 3.31 -8.22 21.07
C CYS A 122 3.75 -6.79 21.36
N ASN A 123 4.26 -6.11 20.33
CA ASN A 123 4.59 -4.69 20.41
C ASN A 123 3.36 -3.84 20.06
N PHE A 124 2.59 -3.44 21.07
CA PHE A 124 1.42 -2.58 20.91
C PHE A 124 1.75 -1.09 20.77
N THR A 125 3.02 -0.73 20.59
CA THR A 125 3.40 0.65 20.22
C THR A 125 2.99 0.88 18.77
N VAL A 126 1.73 1.20 18.58
CA VAL A 126 1.10 1.18 17.27
C VAL A 126 1.49 2.43 16.49
N ALA A 127 2.23 2.27 15.42
CA ALA A 127 2.36 3.30 14.41
C ALA A 127 1.01 3.43 13.68
N LYS A 128 0.42 4.63 13.72
CA LYS A 128 -0.73 4.96 12.89
C LYS A 128 -0.25 5.20 11.48
N ASN A 129 -0.65 4.35 10.56
CA ASN A 129 -0.31 4.45 9.16
C ASN A 129 -1.55 4.78 8.34
N LYS A 130 -1.39 5.63 7.32
CA LYS A 130 -2.44 5.87 6.31
C LYS A 130 -2.08 5.16 5.03
N GLY A 131 -3.00 4.35 4.54
CA GLY A 131 -2.84 3.58 3.32
C GLY A 131 -3.77 4.05 2.21
N LEU A 132 -3.33 3.83 0.99
CA LEU A 132 -4.09 4.00 -0.24
C LEU A 132 -4.09 2.66 -0.97
N ASN A 133 -5.26 2.12 -1.29
CA ASN A 133 -5.35 1.02 -2.23
C ASN A 133 -5.25 1.61 -3.64
N ILE A 134 -4.14 1.37 -4.31
CA ILE A 134 -3.81 1.96 -5.61
C ILE A 134 -4.43 1.16 -6.74
N PHE A 135 -4.44 -0.16 -6.58
CA PHE A 135 -4.93 -1.08 -7.60
C PHE A 135 -5.45 -2.35 -6.95
N ASN A 136 -6.60 -2.81 -7.40
CA ASN A 136 -7.22 -4.02 -6.90
C ASN A 136 -7.89 -4.77 -8.05
N TYR A 137 -7.23 -5.80 -8.55
CA TYR A 137 -7.81 -6.71 -9.52
C TYR A 137 -8.11 -8.03 -8.80
N GLN A 138 -9.36 -8.16 -8.36
CA GLN A 138 -9.82 -9.36 -7.66
C GLN A 138 -10.22 -10.44 -8.66
N ASN A 139 -9.74 -11.66 -8.39
CA ASN A 139 -10.35 -12.87 -8.88
C ASN A 139 -10.88 -13.63 -7.66
N ASN A 140 -12.05 -14.23 -7.76
CA ASN A 140 -12.56 -15.10 -6.70
C ASN A 140 -11.66 -16.34 -6.64
N SER A 141 -10.80 -16.37 -5.65
CA SER A 141 -9.93 -17.51 -5.36
C SER A 141 -10.48 -18.23 -4.14
N ASP A 142 -10.50 -19.56 -4.19
CA ASP A 142 -10.85 -20.41 -3.04
C ASP A 142 -9.67 -20.60 -2.07
N SER A 143 -8.65 -19.75 -2.14
CA SER A 143 -7.48 -19.85 -1.27
C SER A 143 -7.80 -19.40 0.16
N ASP A 144 -7.39 -20.17 1.14
CA ASP A 144 -7.54 -19.88 2.57
C ASP A 144 -6.63 -18.72 3.03
N TYR A 145 -5.66 -18.32 2.23
CA TYR A 145 -4.73 -17.22 2.53
C TYR A 145 -4.41 -16.40 1.29
N THR A 146 -3.93 -15.19 1.54
CA THR A 146 -3.37 -14.29 0.52
C THR A 146 -1.87 -14.18 0.75
N LEU A 147 -1.06 -14.28 -0.30
CA LEU A 147 0.36 -13.98 -0.24
C LEU A 147 0.56 -12.48 -0.26
N ILE A 148 1.29 -11.95 0.73
CA ILE A 148 1.57 -10.52 0.85
C ILE A 148 3.08 -10.31 0.86
N GLU A 149 3.55 -9.45 -0.02
CA GLU A 149 4.91 -8.93 0.00
C GLU A 149 4.88 -7.48 0.50
N ILE A 150 5.67 -7.19 1.53
CA ILE A 150 5.82 -5.85 2.11
C ILE A 150 7.23 -5.36 1.86
N LEU A 151 7.35 -4.28 1.10
CA LEU A 151 8.62 -3.58 0.89
C LEU A 151 8.66 -2.31 1.73
N SER A 152 9.72 -2.17 2.53
CA SER A 152 10.02 -0.96 3.27
C SER A 152 10.84 -0.02 2.42
N CYS A 153 10.27 1.09 2.01
CA CYS A 153 10.85 2.01 1.06
C CYS A 153 11.03 3.42 1.64
N LYS A 154 11.95 4.16 1.05
CA LYS A 154 12.24 5.55 1.37
C LYS A 154 12.38 6.37 0.09
N TYR A 155 11.79 7.57 0.05
CA TYR A 155 12.01 8.49 -1.05
C TYR A 155 13.46 8.97 -1.12
N ASN A 156 13.97 9.05 -2.31
CA ASN A 156 15.27 9.66 -2.58
C ASN A 156 15.17 11.18 -2.39
N GLN A 157 16.32 11.85 -2.26
CA GLN A 157 16.37 13.29 -2.03
C GLN A 157 15.68 14.06 -3.17
N GLY A 158 14.72 14.90 -2.82
CA GLY A 158 13.94 15.71 -3.78
C GLY A 158 12.67 15.03 -4.29
N TYR A 159 12.45 13.76 -3.96
CA TYR A 159 11.25 13.02 -4.36
C TYR A 159 10.25 12.86 -3.22
N ASN A 160 8.99 12.65 -3.56
CA ASN A 160 7.87 12.48 -2.63
C ASN A 160 6.73 11.69 -3.29
N TYR A 161 5.62 11.53 -2.58
CA TYR A 161 4.46 10.81 -3.13
C TYR A 161 3.96 11.39 -4.47
N GLY A 162 3.93 12.71 -4.62
CA GLY A 162 3.45 13.35 -5.85
C GLY A 162 4.28 13.03 -7.08
N THR A 163 5.62 13.01 -6.95
CA THR A 163 6.51 12.59 -8.05
C THR A 163 6.41 11.10 -8.30
N PHE A 164 6.34 10.29 -7.24
CA PHE A 164 6.24 8.85 -7.32
C PHE A 164 4.91 8.37 -7.92
N GLN A 165 3.82 9.13 -7.72
CA GLN A 165 2.50 8.81 -8.27
C GLN A 165 2.52 8.72 -9.81
N ILE A 166 3.38 9.47 -10.49
CA ILE A 166 3.53 9.40 -11.96
C ILE A 166 4.06 8.02 -12.37
N THR A 167 5.11 7.57 -11.69
CA THR A 167 5.70 6.24 -11.92
C THR A 167 4.73 5.12 -11.58
N ILE A 168 4.02 5.23 -10.44
CA ILE A 168 2.94 4.30 -10.06
C ILE A 168 1.90 4.21 -11.17
N ASN A 169 1.46 5.35 -11.71
CA ASN A 169 0.46 5.40 -12.76
C ASN A 169 0.92 4.64 -14.03
N ARG A 170 2.16 4.83 -14.45
CA ARG A 170 2.74 4.09 -15.59
C ARG A 170 2.78 2.59 -15.32
N PHE A 171 3.25 2.20 -14.14
CA PHE A 171 3.30 0.81 -13.70
C PHE A 171 1.91 0.15 -13.75
N ILE A 172 0.90 0.77 -13.11
CA ILE A 172 -0.45 0.22 -13.06
C ILE A 172 -1.10 0.15 -14.45
N ASN A 173 -0.89 1.14 -15.30
CA ASN A 173 -1.40 1.10 -16.68
C ASN A 173 -0.78 -0.04 -17.48
N HIS A 174 0.46 -0.41 -17.18
CA HIS A 174 1.10 -1.58 -17.77
C HIS A 174 0.52 -2.88 -17.21
N ILE A 175 0.47 -3.01 -15.86
CA ILE A 175 -0.02 -4.20 -15.17
C ILE A 175 -1.48 -4.52 -15.52
N LYS A 176 -2.35 -3.52 -15.69
CA LYS A 176 -3.74 -3.72 -16.12
C LYS A 176 -3.86 -4.52 -17.42
N LYS A 177 -2.91 -4.37 -18.33
CA LYS A 177 -2.91 -5.10 -19.61
C LYS A 177 -2.61 -6.57 -19.43
N LEU A 178 -1.93 -6.95 -18.36
CA LEU A 178 -1.52 -8.34 -18.09
C LEU A 178 -2.68 -9.18 -17.54
N GLN A 179 -3.73 -8.56 -16.99
CA GLN A 179 -4.91 -9.23 -16.43
C GLN A 179 -4.57 -10.28 -15.35
N ILE A 180 -3.50 -10.07 -14.61
CA ILE A 180 -3.06 -10.94 -13.53
C ILE A 180 -3.71 -10.49 -12.23
N PRO A 181 -4.36 -11.39 -11.45
CA PRO A 181 -4.94 -11.08 -10.15
C PRO A 181 -3.87 -10.59 -9.16
N PHE A 182 -3.99 -9.33 -8.80
CA PHE A 182 -3.00 -8.63 -8.00
C PHE A 182 -3.63 -7.40 -7.35
N SER A 183 -3.22 -7.09 -6.13
CA SER A 183 -3.58 -5.83 -5.46
C SER A 183 -2.33 -5.12 -5.01
N LEU A 184 -2.38 -3.79 -5.08
CA LEU A 184 -1.30 -2.91 -4.66
C LEU A 184 -1.82 -1.89 -3.67
N SER A 185 -1.14 -1.79 -2.54
CA SER A 185 -1.36 -0.73 -1.57
C SER A 185 -0.07 0.04 -1.29
N TYR A 186 -0.22 1.34 -1.12
CA TYR A 186 0.81 2.26 -0.64
C TYR A 186 0.45 2.70 0.77
N VAL A 187 1.38 2.63 1.72
CA VAL A 187 1.14 2.99 3.12
C VAL A 187 2.17 3.99 3.61
N GLN A 188 1.72 5.19 3.92
CA GLN A 188 2.55 6.25 4.47
C GLN A 188 2.71 6.07 5.98
N GLN A 189 3.94 6.04 6.47
CA GLN A 189 4.22 6.06 7.89
C GLN A 189 3.97 7.46 8.46
N PHE A 190 3.10 7.55 9.47
CA PHE A 190 2.69 8.85 10.01
C PHE A 190 3.84 9.62 10.69
N SER A 191 4.80 8.90 11.27
CA SER A 191 5.96 9.46 11.97
C SER A 191 7.07 9.98 11.04
N ASN A 192 7.05 9.61 9.76
CA ASN A 192 8.11 9.94 8.82
C ASN A 192 7.57 10.04 7.38
N ASN A 193 7.47 11.26 6.87
CA ASN A 193 6.95 11.53 5.54
C ASN A 193 7.85 11.01 4.40
N THR A 194 9.07 10.59 4.70
CA THR A 194 10.00 10.05 3.69
C THR A 194 9.92 8.54 3.55
N ASN A 195 9.35 7.83 4.54
CA ASN A 195 9.26 6.38 4.54
C ASN A 195 7.83 5.93 4.21
N PHE A 196 7.73 4.85 3.45
CA PHE A 196 6.45 4.24 3.10
C PHE A 196 6.61 2.72 2.97
N LEU A 197 5.48 2.02 3.06
CA LEU A 197 5.41 0.62 2.69
C LEU A 197 4.73 0.49 1.33
N TRP A 198 5.31 -0.34 0.49
CA TRP A 198 4.71 -0.81 -0.75
C TRP A 198 4.26 -2.25 -0.52
N ILE A 199 2.98 -2.51 -0.65
CA ILE A 199 2.39 -3.79 -0.30
C ILE A 199 1.76 -4.41 -1.54
N ASN A 200 2.35 -5.51 -1.98
CA ASN A 200 1.82 -6.36 -3.03
C ASN A 200 0.98 -7.49 -2.40
N SER A 201 -0.16 -7.81 -3.01
CA SER A 201 -1.01 -8.90 -2.54
C SER A 201 -1.41 -9.79 -3.71
N PHE A 202 -1.21 -11.10 -3.55
CA PHE A 202 -1.50 -12.12 -4.54
C PHE A 202 -2.38 -13.20 -3.92
N HIS A 203 -3.28 -13.78 -4.70
CA HIS A 203 -4.10 -14.89 -4.21
C HIS A 203 -3.29 -16.17 -3.99
N ASP A 204 -2.22 -16.36 -4.76
CA ASP A 204 -1.26 -17.46 -4.57
C ASP A 204 0.09 -17.13 -5.25
N GLN A 205 1.08 -17.98 -5.00
CA GLN A 205 2.44 -17.83 -5.51
C GLN A 205 2.54 -17.92 -7.05
N SER A 206 1.59 -18.57 -7.70
CA SER A 206 1.60 -18.69 -9.17
C SER A 206 1.34 -17.32 -9.83
N TYR A 207 0.45 -16.51 -9.26
CA TYR A 207 0.17 -15.15 -9.74
C TYR A 207 1.33 -14.19 -9.50
N GLU A 208 2.03 -14.31 -8.37
CA GLU A 208 3.27 -13.56 -8.12
C GLU A 208 4.30 -13.85 -9.21
N LYS A 209 4.57 -15.14 -9.46
CA LYS A 209 5.51 -15.57 -10.50
C LYS A 209 5.08 -15.10 -11.89
N MET A 210 3.80 -15.25 -12.24
CA MET A 210 3.27 -14.77 -13.51
C MET A 210 3.46 -13.27 -13.69
N LEU A 211 3.24 -12.48 -12.63
CA LEU A 211 3.43 -11.03 -12.67
C LEU A 211 4.90 -10.70 -12.93
N ILE A 212 5.82 -11.30 -12.17
CA ILE A 212 7.25 -11.06 -12.29
C ILE A 212 7.74 -11.44 -13.70
N ASP A 213 7.41 -12.64 -14.18
CA ASP A 213 7.84 -13.13 -15.50
C ASP A 213 7.28 -12.25 -16.63
N SER A 214 6.00 -11.88 -16.56
CA SER A 214 5.37 -11.03 -17.57
C SER A 214 5.90 -9.58 -17.52
N TRP A 215 6.18 -9.08 -16.32
CA TRP A 215 6.74 -7.75 -16.12
C TRP A 215 8.17 -7.65 -16.68
N ILE A 216 9.07 -8.56 -16.28
CA ILE A 216 10.48 -8.54 -16.71
C ILE A 216 10.62 -8.62 -18.23
N ASN A 217 9.74 -9.37 -18.89
CA ASN A 217 9.77 -9.56 -20.34
C ASN A 217 9.05 -8.44 -21.13
N SER A 218 8.49 -7.45 -20.45
CA SER A 218 7.84 -6.32 -21.12
C SER A 218 8.84 -5.25 -21.57
N GLY A 219 8.61 -4.64 -22.72
CA GLY A 219 9.51 -3.60 -23.25
C GLY A 219 9.61 -2.35 -22.36
N ASP A 220 8.53 -2.04 -21.63
CA ASP A 220 8.45 -0.84 -20.78
C ASP A 220 9.02 -1.05 -19.37
N ALA A 221 9.29 -2.32 -18.98
CA ALA A 221 9.67 -2.64 -17.60
C ALA A 221 10.96 -1.98 -17.16
N SER A 222 11.96 -1.94 -18.04
CA SER A 222 13.27 -1.35 -17.73
C SER A 222 13.14 0.13 -17.41
N GLU A 223 12.43 0.89 -18.25
CA GLU A 223 12.24 2.33 -18.08
C GLU A 223 11.46 2.65 -16.79
N ILE A 224 10.35 1.93 -16.54
CA ILE A 224 9.56 2.13 -15.32
C ILE A 224 10.35 1.73 -14.07
N LYS A 225 11.16 0.67 -14.15
CA LYS A 225 12.06 0.27 -13.06
C LYS A 225 13.08 1.36 -12.75
N ASP A 226 13.67 1.97 -13.76
CA ASP A 226 14.64 3.06 -13.58
C ASP A 226 13.96 4.27 -12.91
N GLU A 227 12.73 4.60 -13.29
CA GLU A 227 11.94 5.63 -12.63
C GLU A 227 11.63 5.30 -11.15
N PHE A 228 11.31 4.02 -10.84
CA PHE A 228 11.15 3.60 -9.45
C PHE A 228 12.42 3.83 -8.65
N ILE A 229 13.58 3.41 -9.17
CA ILE A 229 14.88 3.56 -8.52
C ILE A 229 15.24 5.03 -8.34
N GLU A 230 14.88 5.89 -9.30
CA GLU A 230 15.10 7.33 -9.21
C GLU A 230 14.27 7.97 -8.09
N ASN A 231 13.01 7.56 -7.93
CA ASN A 231 12.08 8.13 -6.96
C ASN A 231 12.30 7.60 -5.54
N ALA A 232 12.60 6.30 -5.39
CA ALA A 232 12.64 5.65 -4.09
C ALA A 232 13.62 4.46 -4.06
N THR A 233 14.11 4.17 -2.84
CA THR A 233 14.89 2.97 -2.56
C THR A 233 14.16 2.11 -1.55
N CYS A 234 13.92 0.84 -1.88
CA CYS A 234 13.37 -0.14 -0.95
C CYS A 234 14.52 -0.94 -0.33
N ILE A 235 14.59 -0.93 1.00
CA ILE A 235 15.72 -1.47 1.78
C ILE A 235 15.45 -2.88 2.32
N GLU A 236 14.18 -3.25 2.44
CA GLU A 236 13.73 -4.55 2.94
C GLU A 236 12.53 -5.03 2.13
N SER A 237 12.48 -6.35 1.90
CA SER A 237 11.32 -7.05 1.39
C SER A 237 11.04 -8.26 2.29
N SER A 238 9.79 -8.45 2.65
CA SER A 238 9.34 -9.56 3.48
C SER A 238 8.04 -10.14 2.94
N SER A 239 7.98 -11.47 2.80
CA SER A 239 6.82 -12.18 2.29
C SER A 239 6.07 -12.88 3.43
N TYR A 240 4.74 -12.84 3.37
CA TYR A 240 3.85 -13.37 4.40
C TYR A 240 2.67 -14.12 3.79
N LYS A 241 2.23 -15.17 4.48
CA LYS A 241 0.89 -15.74 4.31
C LYS A 241 -0.07 -14.99 5.22
N SER A 242 -1.07 -14.35 4.65
CA SER A 242 -2.06 -13.52 5.34
C SER A 242 -3.39 -14.23 5.42
N TYR A 243 -3.89 -14.46 6.61
CA TYR A 243 -5.16 -15.08 6.92
C TYR A 243 -6.13 -14.04 7.44
N GLN A 244 -7.27 -13.90 6.77
CA GLN A 244 -8.30 -12.96 7.21
C GLN A 244 -9.16 -13.61 8.31
N LEU A 245 -9.30 -12.92 9.44
CA LEU A 245 -10.13 -13.33 10.57
C LEU A 245 -11.47 -12.56 10.62
N LEU A 246 -11.46 -11.29 10.18
CA LEU A 246 -12.62 -10.40 10.09
C LEU A 246 -12.73 -9.78 8.71
#